data_c134c56b6895b5f8353396d828dc8d4d
#
_entry.id   c134c56b6895b5f8353396d828dc8d4d
#
_cell.length_a   1.000
_cell.length_b   1.000
_cell.length_c   1.000
_cell.angle_alpha   90.00
_cell.angle_beta   90.00
_cell.angle_gamma   90.00
#
_symmetry.space_group_name_H-M   'P 1'
#
loop_
_entity.id
_entity.type
_entity.pdbx_description
1 polymer ?
#
loop_
_entity_poly.entity_id
_entity_poly.type
_entity_poly.pdbx_seq_one_letter_code
_entity_poly.pdbx_strand_id
1 'polypeptide(L)'
;MLAKAAASLDVLTSGRLQLGLGAGAFWEAIEAMGGPRRTKREAVDALDEAITVIRGMWSTQRSIRTTGRHYRVEGVHPGPAPSPNLGIWLGSLGPRMLALTGARADGWLPSSSYLPFEQLGEAVHRLDTAATDAARDPPQLRKVYNLMGIIGPENSTPFQGSVRQWADQITTAVTDHGMNGFVYWPADDHQRQIDVFAHEVVPLACQALPTR
;
A
#
# COMPACT_ATOMS: atom_id res chain seq x y z
N MET A 1 -18.72 -6.89 -6.57
CA MET A 1 -17.93 -7.24 -7.78
C MET A 1 -16.43 -7.31 -7.46
N LEU A 2 -15.75 -6.20 -7.06
CA LEU A 2 -14.29 -6.13 -6.84
C LEU A 2 -13.75 -7.27 -5.95
N ALA A 3 -14.37 -7.53 -4.79
CA ALA A 3 -13.93 -8.59 -3.87
C ALA A 3 -13.88 -9.99 -4.53
N LYS A 4 -14.89 -10.32 -5.32
CA LYS A 4 -14.93 -11.61 -6.03
C LYS A 4 -13.89 -11.66 -7.16
N ALA A 5 -13.72 -10.58 -7.91
CA ALA A 5 -12.72 -10.50 -8.96
C ALA A 5 -11.29 -10.67 -8.39
N ALA A 6 -10.99 -9.97 -7.28
CA ALA A 6 -9.70 -10.11 -6.60
C ALA A 6 -9.47 -11.54 -6.10
N ALA A 7 -10.46 -12.15 -5.43
CA ALA A 7 -10.33 -13.52 -4.96
C ALA A 7 -10.16 -14.55 -6.12
N SER A 8 -10.89 -14.36 -7.22
CA SER A 8 -10.73 -15.22 -8.40
C SER A 8 -9.35 -15.08 -9.04
N LEU A 9 -8.85 -13.83 -9.17
CA LEU A 9 -7.52 -13.58 -9.71
C LEU A 9 -6.43 -14.15 -8.80
N ASP A 10 -6.60 -14.03 -7.48
CA ASP A 10 -5.68 -14.61 -6.51
C ASP A 10 -5.57 -16.13 -6.64
N VAL A 11 -6.70 -16.82 -6.76
CA VAL A 11 -6.73 -18.27 -7.01
C VAL A 11 -6.01 -18.61 -8.32
N LEU A 12 -6.32 -17.89 -9.42
CA LEU A 12 -5.69 -18.11 -10.73
C LEU A 12 -4.18 -17.84 -10.72
N THR A 13 -3.73 -16.93 -9.87
CA THR A 13 -2.29 -16.60 -9.75
C THR A 13 -1.58 -17.36 -8.63
N SER A 14 -2.26 -18.36 -8.02
CA SER A 14 -1.68 -19.15 -6.92
C SER A 14 -1.20 -18.32 -5.73
N GLY A 15 -2.02 -17.34 -5.30
CA GLY A 15 -1.77 -16.55 -4.10
C GLY A 15 -0.75 -15.42 -4.28
N ARG A 16 -0.58 -14.89 -5.49
CA ARG A 16 0.38 -13.81 -5.80
C ARG A 16 -0.24 -12.42 -5.87
N LEU A 17 -1.53 -12.28 -5.53
CA LEU A 17 -2.23 -11.01 -5.60
C LEU A 17 -2.11 -10.24 -4.28
N GLN A 18 -2.03 -8.91 -4.39
CA GLN A 18 -2.34 -7.98 -3.30
C GLN A 18 -3.34 -6.95 -3.81
N LEU A 19 -4.38 -6.66 -3.03
CA LEU A 19 -5.42 -5.71 -3.43
C LEU A 19 -5.08 -4.31 -2.93
N GLY A 20 -4.58 -3.45 -3.83
CA GLY A 20 -4.35 -2.04 -3.54
C GLY A 20 -5.63 -1.22 -3.60
N LEU A 21 -5.92 -0.44 -2.56
CA LEU A 21 -7.08 0.44 -2.47
C LEU A 21 -6.67 1.85 -2.03
N GLY A 22 -7.48 2.82 -2.42
CA GLY A 22 -7.40 4.20 -1.97
C GLY A 22 -8.79 4.78 -1.71
N ALA A 23 -8.87 5.89 -0.98
CA ALA A 23 -10.12 6.57 -0.70
C ALA A 23 -10.69 7.36 -1.92
N GLY A 24 -9.91 7.46 -2.99
CA GLY A 24 -10.26 8.25 -4.18
C GLY A 24 -9.54 9.61 -4.21
N ALA A 25 -9.13 10.03 -5.41
CA ALA A 25 -8.42 11.28 -5.64
C ALA A 25 -8.93 12.06 -6.87
N PHE A 26 -9.18 11.39 -7.97
CA PHE A 26 -9.58 12.01 -9.24
C PHE A 26 -11.11 12.04 -9.34
N TRP A 27 -11.74 12.96 -8.59
CA TRP A 27 -13.19 13.01 -8.44
C TRP A 27 -13.94 13.25 -9.76
N GLU A 28 -13.39 14.08 -10.64
CA GLU A 28 -13.98 14.32 -11.97
C GLU A 28 -14.06 13.03 -12.80
N ALA A 29 -13.02 12.22 -12.77
CA ALA A 29 -13.01 10.93 -13.47
C ALA A 29 -13.96 9.92 -12.79
N ILE A 30 -14.07 9.93 -11.47
CA ILE A 30 -15.00 9.07 -10.72
C ILE A 30 -16.45 9.42 -11.08
N GLU A 31 -16.78 10.73 -11.12
CA GLU A 31 -18.12 11.21 -11.54
C GLU A 31 -18.42 10.89 -13.00
N ALA A 32 -17.43 11.05 -13.89
CA ALA A 32 -17.59 10.70 -15.30
C ALA A 32 -17.87 9.21 -15.53
N MET A 33 -17.40 8.34 -14.63
CA MET A 33 -17.70 6.90 -14.64
C MET A 33 -18.97 6.53 -13.86
N GLY A 34 -19.78 7.51 -13.44
CA GLY A 34 -21.02 7.29 -12.70
C GLY A 34 -20.85 7.06 -11.21
N GLY A 35 -19.67 7.28 -10.66
CA GLY A 35 -19.41 7.19 -9.22
C GLY A 35 -19.80 8.50 -8.49
N PRO A 36 -20.11 8.43 -7.19
CA PRO A 36 -20.46 9.61 -6.40
C PRO A 36 -19.22 10.42 -6.01
N ARG A 37 -19.30 11.75 -6.08
CA ARG A 37 -18.32 12.63 -5.42
C ARG A 37 -18.51 12.53 -3.91
N ARG A 38 -17.40 12.35 -3.20
CA ARG A 38 -17.39 12.29 -1.73
C ARG A 38 -16.49 13.38 -1.16
N THR A 39 -16.85 13.89 0.02
CA THR A 39 -15.91 14.65 0.84
C THR A 39 -14.77 13.76 1.31
N LYS A 40 -13.63 14.34 1.70
CA LYS A 40 -12.48 13.59 2.25
C LYS A 40 -12.89 12.67 3.41
N ARG A 41 -13.82 13.13 4.25
CA ARG A 41 -14.34 12.35 5.38
C ARG A 41 -15.15 11.15 4.90
N GLU A 42 -16.13 11.39 4.04
CA GLU A 42 -16.99 10.34 3.50
C GLU A 42 -16.21 9.31 2.70
N ALA A 43 -15.15 9.72 2.00
CA ALA A 43 -14.29 8.83 1.26
C ALA A 43 -13.56 7.82 2.16
N VAL A 44 -13.06 8.27 3.31
CA VAL A 44 -12.43 7.37 4.31
C VAL A 44 -13.46 6.47 4.96
N ASP A 45 -14.65 7.00 5.33
CA ASP A 45 -15.74 6.20 5.90
C ASP A 45 -16.21 5.12 4.91
N ALA A 46 -16.35 5.47 3.63
CA ALA A 46 -16.71 4.51 2.57
C ALA A 46 -15.64 3.44 2.36
N LEU A 47 -14.35 3.81 2.44
CA LEU A 47 -13.27 2.83 2.33
C LEU A 47 -13.27 1.84 3.49
N ASP A 48 -13.51 2.29 4.73
CA ASP A 48 -13.61 1.40 5.90
C ASP A 48 -14.78 0.41 5.75
N GLU A 49 -15.95 0.89 5.31
CA GLU A 49 -17.08 0.00 5.00
C GLU A 49 -16.75 -0.98 3.87
N ALA A 50 -16.05 -0.51 2.81
CA ALA A 50 -15.62 -1.36 1.71
C ALA A 50 -14.69 -2.49 2.17
N ILE A 51 -13.73 -2.19 3.05
CA ILE A 51 -12.83 -3.19 3.65
C ILE A 51 -13.65 -4.27 4.39
N THR A 52 -14.66 -3.84 5.16
CA THR A 52 -15.57 -4.76 5.86
C THR A 52 -16.29 -5.69 4.88
N VAL A 53 -16.85 -5.14 3.82
CA VAL A 53 -17.55 -5.93 2.78
C VAL A 53 -16.57 -6.87 2.07
N ILE A 54 -15.38 -6.40 1.69
CA ILE A 54 -14.38 -7.20 0.98
C ILE A 54 -13.93 -8.38 1.85
N ARG A 55 -13.57 -8.16 3.11
CA ARG A 55 -13.17 -9.22 4.04
C ARG A 55 -14.30 -10.21 4.29
N GLY A 56 -15.55 -9.73 4.41
CA GLY A 56 -16.72 -10.60 4.47
C GLY A 56 -16.87 -11.47 3.24
N MET A 57 -16.66 -10.91 2.04
CA MET A 57 -16.72 -11.67 0.77
C MET A 57 -15.59 -12.68 0.61
N TRP A 58 -14.47 -12.53 1.32
CA TRP A 58 -13.35 -13.47 1.35
C TRP A 58 -13.45 -14.50 2.49
N SER A 59 -14.44 -14.35 3.37
CA SER A 59 -14.64 -15.26 4.50
C SER A 59 -15.25 -16.60 4.09
N THR A 60 -15.26 -17.54 5.04
CA THR A 60 -15.91 -18.85 4.91
C THR A 60 -17.38 -18.85 5.40
N GLN A 61 -17.94 -17.67 5.72
CA GLN A 61 -19.33 -17.57 6.13
C GLN A 61 -20.27 -18.02 5.02
N ARG A 62 -21.40 -18.61 5.39
CA ARG A 62 -22.42 -19.05 4.41
C ARG A 62 -23.03 -17.88 3.65
N SER A 63 -23.21 -16.76 4.31
CA SER A 63 -23.82 -15.55 3.75
C SER A 63 -23.39 -14.34 4.55
N ILE A 64 -23.16 -13.21 3.89
CA ILE A 64 -22.85 -11.95 4.54
C ILE A 64 -23.98 -10.94 4.41
N ARG A 65 -24.19 -10.17 5.47
CA ARG A 65 -25.09 -9.01 5.51
C ARG A 65 -24.33 -7.87 6.13
N THR A 66 -24.39 -6.72 5.49
CA THR A 66 -23.78 -5.47 6.01
C THR A 66 -24.68 -4.31 5.63
N THR A 67 -25.04 -3.50 6.62
CA THR A 67 -25.80 -2.28 6.42
C THR A 67 -24.95 -1.13 6.90
N GLY A 68 -24.26 -0.49 5.99
CA GLY A 68 -23.48 0.72 6.22
C GLY A 68 -24.18 1.95 5.63
N ARG A 69 -23.55 3.10 5.82
CA ARG A 69 -23.99 4.35 5.20
C ARG A 69 -23.71 4.39 3.70
N HIS A 70 -22.61 3.76 3.28
CA HIS A 70 -22.10 3.80 1.90
C HIS A 70 -22.32 2.50 1.15
N TYR A 71 -22.32 1.37 1.84
CA TYR A 71 -22.51 0.05 1.22
C TYR A 71 -23.52 -0.79 1.97
N ARG A 72 -24.37 -1.47 1.19
CA ARG A 72 -25.35 -2.41 1.70
C ARG A 72 -25.20 -3.75 0.99
N VAL A 73 -25.14 -4.84 1.74
CA VAL A 73 -25.05 -6.20 1.25
C VAL A 73 -26.10 -7.06 1.95
N GLU A 74 -26.96 -7.72 1.19
CA GLU A 74 -28.11 -8.46 1.73
C GLU A 74 -28.05 -9.94 1.35
N GLY A 75 -27.44 -10.73 2.21
CA GLY A 75 -27.45 -12.17 2.06
C GLY A 75 -26.67 -12.71 0.87
N VAL A 76 -25.56 -12.05 0.51
CA VAL A 76 -24.70 -12.50 -0.59
C VAL A 76 -23.81 -13.64 -0.13
N HIS A 77 -23.64 -14.66 -0.96
CA HIS A 77 -22.72 -15.77 -0.71
C HIS A 77 -21.27 -15.33 -1.01
N PRO A 78 -20.35 -15.47 -0.03
CA PRO A 78 -18.93 -15.28 -0.22
C PRO A 78 -18.31 -16.22 -1.27
N GLY A 79 -17.04 -16.01 -1.54
CA GLY A 79 -16.24 -16.87 -2.41
C GLY A 79 -16.04 -16.36 -3.84
N PRO A 80 -15.06 -16.96 -4.56
CA PRO A 80 -14.19 -18.02 -4.03
C PRO A 80 -13.38 -17.55 -2.81
N ALA A 81 -12.95 -18.49 -1.96
CA ALA A 81 -12.01 -18.17 -0.88
C ALA A 81 -10.64 -17.90 -1.49
N PRO A 82 -10.03 -16.75 -1.24
CA PRO A 82 -8.68 -16.46 -1.71
C PRO A 82 -7.63 -17.21 -0.88
N SER A 83 -6.38 -17.14 -1.32
CA SER A 83 -5.23 -17.54 -0.52
C SER A 83 -5.17 -16.75 0.80
N PRO A 84 -4.66 -17.34 1.89
CA PRO A 84 -4.46 -16.61 3.14
C PRO A 84 -3.56 -15.36 3.02
N ASN A 85 -2.74 -15.29 1.96
CA ASN A 85 -1.81 -14.20 1.72
C ASN A 85 -2.43 -13.00 0.98
N LEU A 86 -3.67 -13.11 0.48
CA LEU A 86 -4.34 -11.99 -0.16
C LEU A 86 -4.63 -10.90 0.87
N GLY A 87 -3.87 -9.82 0.79
CA GLY A 87 -3.99 -8.65 1.67
C GLY A 87 -4.66 -7.46 0.99
N ILE A 88 -5.14 -6.54 1.84
CA ILE A 88 -5.62 -5.21 1.43
C ILE A 88 -4.52 -4.21 1.77
N TRP A 89 -3.97 -3.56 0.75
CA TRP A 89 -2.94 -2.53 0.89
C TRP A 89 -3.52 -1.16 0.62
N LEU A 90 -3.21 -0.16 1.46
CA LEU A 90 -3.74 1.18 1.31
C LEU A 90 -2.65 2.19 0.94
N GLY A 91 -2.91 2.96 -0.13
CA GLY A 91 -2.19 4.20 -0.42
C GLY A 91 -2.74 5.31 0.46
N SER A 92 -2.03 5.69 1.53
CA SER A 92 -2.54 6.60 2.55
C SER A 92 -1.48 7.58 3.04
N LEU A 93 -1.87 8.83 3.32
CA LEU A 93 -0.98 9.90 3.74
C LEU A 93 -1.54 10.69 4.93
N GLY A 94 -2.81 11.05 4.91
CA GLY A 94 -3.43 11.88 5.95
C GLY A 94 -3.67 11.10 7.26
N PRO A 95 -3.78 11.79 8.40
CA PRO A 95 -3.89 11.15 9.73
C PRO A 95 -5.01 10.10 9.83
N ARG A 96 -6.21 10.41 9.33
CA ARG A 96 -7.34 9.46 9.34
C ARG A 96 -7.11 8.24 8.46
N MET A 97 -6.43 8.42 7.31
CA MET A 97 -6.08 7.31 6.43
C MET A 97 -4.99 6.44 7.05
N LEU A 98 -3.97 7.03 7.71
CA LEU A 98 -2.96 6.26 8.44
C LEU A 98 -3.58 5.48 9.60
N ALA A 99 -4.52 6.10 10.36
CA ALA A 99 -5.26 5.41 11.39
C ALA A 99 -6.06 4.22 10.85
N LEU A 100 -6.78 4.39 9.75
CA LEU A 100 -7.50 3.30 9.09
C LEU A 100 -6.54 2.20 8.59
N THR A 101 -5.41 2.58 8.02
CA THR A 101 -4.40 1.65 7.51
C THR A 101 -3.81 0.81 8.65
N GLY A 102 -3.35 1.45 9.73
CA GLY A 102 -2.84 0.75 10.91
C GLY A 102 -3.87 -0.21 11.51
N ALA A 103 -5.12 0.23 11.63
CA ALA A 103 -6.18 -0.57 12.23
C ALA A 103 -6.70 -1.70 11.34
N ARG A 104 -6.71 -1.55 10.02
CA ARG A 104 -7.52 -2.42 9.13
C ARG A 104 -6.79 -3.02 7.95
N ALA A 105 -5.70 -2.40 7.45
CA ALA A 105 -5.00 -2.88 6.26
C ALA A 105 -3.94 -3.94 6.58
N ASP A 106 -3.55 -4.71 5.58
CA ASP A 106 -2.44 -5.67 5.66
C ASP A 106 -1.14 -5.06 5.14
N GLY A 107 -1.24 -3.96 4.39
CA GLY A 107 -0.09 -3.21 3.91
C GLY A 107 -0.36 -1.72 3.71
N TRP A 108 0.73 -0.98 3.70
CA TRP A 108 0.78 0.45 3.44
C TRP A 108 1.68 0.72 2.24
N LEU A 109 1.19 1.50 1.28
CA LEU A 109 1.86 1.75 -0.01
C LEU A 109 1.92 3.26 -0.31
N PRO A 110 2.75 4.04 0.41
CA PRO A 110 2.97 5.46 0.11
C PRO A 110 3.88 5.62 -1.10
N SER A 111 3.80 6.80 -1.74
CA SER A 111 4.67 7.17 -2.86
C SER A 111 5.53 8.38 -2.51
N SER A 112 6.81 8.36 -2.87
CA SER A 112 7.78 9.42 -2.58
C SER A 112 7.39 10.77 -3.18
N SER A 113 6.62 10.78 -4.25
CA SER A 113 6.06 12.01 -4.85
C SER A 113 5.01 12.72 -3.98
N TYR A 114 4.40 12.01 -3.00
CA TYR A 114 3.39 12.56 -2.10
C TYR A 114 3.79 12.52 -0.63
N LEU A 115 4.71 11.65 -0.27
CA LEU A 115 5.33 11.57 1.05
C LEU A 115 6.85 11.66 0.87
N PRO A 116 7.44 12.83 1.04
CA PRO A 116 8.89 13.01 0.96
C PRO A 116 9.63 12.12 1.97
N PHE A 117 10.85 11.74 1.63
CA PHE A 117 11.66 10.82 2.43
C PHE A 117 11.89 11.34 3.87
N GLU A 118 12.06 12.64 4.04
CA GLU A 118 12.26 13.29 5.33
C GLU A 118 11.04 13.19 6.26
N GLN A 119 9.85 12.97 5.70
CA GLN A 119 8.60 12.81 6.45
C GLN A 119 8.23 11.34 6.69
N LEU A 120 9.00 10.40 6.11
CA LEU A 120 8.68 8.98 6.16
C LEU A 120 8.63 8.44 7.59
N GLY A 121 9.63 8.80 8.42
CA GLY A 121 9.72 8.34 9.81
C GLY A 121 8.52 8.77 10.66
N GLU A 122 8.06 10.02 10.52
CA GLU A 122 6.88 10.50 11.22
C GLU A 122 5.59 9.78 10.77
N ALA A 123 5.46 9.53 9.47
CA ALA A 123 4.30 8.83 8.92
C ALA A 123 4.27 7.36 9.39
N VAL A 124 5.41 6.69 9.43
CA VAL A 124 5.54 5.32 9.97
C VAL A 124 5.20 5.29 11.46
N HIS A 125 5.72 6.23 12.24
CA HIS A 125 5.38 6.30 13.67
C HIS A 125 3.86 6.42 13.91
N ARG A 126 3.17 7.27 13.16
CA ARG A 126 1.71 7.41 13.22
C ARG A 126 0.97 6.12 12.81
N LEU A 127 1.46 5.45 11.78
CA LEU A 127 0.92 4.18 11.30
C LEU A 127 1.05 3.09 12.38
N ASP A 128 2.24 2.97 12.97
CA ASP A 128 2.55 1.96 13.97
C ASP A 128 1.80 2.19 15.27
N THR A 129 1.65 3.45 15.69
CA THR A 129 0.77 3.83 16.81
C THR A 129 -0.67 3.38 16.55
N ALA A 130 -1.21 3.67 15.37
CA ALA A 130 -2.57 3.28 15.01
C ALA A 130 -2.76 1.75 14.95
N ALA A 131 -1.75 1.00 14.54
CA ALA A 131 -1.77 -0.46 14.59
C ALA A 131 -1.79 -0.97 16.03
N THR A 132 -0.93 -0.41 16.89
CA THR A 132 -0.86 -0.75 18.32
C THR A 132 -2.18 -0.44 19.04
N ASP A 133 -2.76 0.73 18.80
CA ASP A 133 -4.06 1.14 19.36
C ASP A 133 -5.20 0.19 18.95
N ALA A 134 -5.08 -0.43 17.78
CA ALA A 134 -5.99 -1.46 17.28
C ALA A 134 -5.61 -2.89 17.72
N ALA A 135 -4.71 -3.05 18.68
CA ALA A 135 -4.18 -4.33 19.17
C ALA A 135 -3.56 -5.19 18.06
N ARG A 136 -2.92 -4.56 17.07
CA ARG A 136 -2.18 -5.22 16.00
C ARG A 136 -0.69 -4.99 16.18
N ASP A 137 0.09 -5.95 15.71
CA ASP A 137 1.55 -5.89 15.75
C ASP A 137 2.09 -5.13 14.53
N PRO A 138 2.72 -3.92 14.69
CA PRO A 138 3.20 -3.10 13.60
C PRO A 138 4.18 -3.78 12.63
N PRO A 139 5.12 -4.64 13.06
CA PRO A 139 5.99 -5.42 12.18
C PRO A 139 5.27 -6.33 11.19
N GLN A 140 4.03 -6.74 11.47
CA GLN A 140 3.24 -7.57 10.54
C GLN A 140 2.67 -6.78 9.35
N LEU A 141 2.66 -5.44 9.42
CA LEU A 141 2.25 -4.61 8.30
C LEU A 141 3.32 -4.61 7.20
N ARG A 142 2.90 -4.91 5.99
CA ARG A 142 3.75 -4.69 4.81
C ARG A 142 3.85 -3.19 4.54
N LYS A 143 5.06 -2.63 4.63
CA LYS A 143 5.33 -1.20 4.40
C LYS A 143 6.17 -1.10 3.14
N VAL A 144 5.50 -0.79 2.01
CA VAL A 144 6.13 -0.76 0.68
C VAL A 144 6.17 0.68 0.18
N TYR A 145 7.37 1.21 -0.08
CA TYR A 145 7.53 2.58 -0.54
C TYR A 145 7.69 2.62 -2.06
N ASN A 146 6.81 3.34 -2.74
CA ASN A 146 6.96 3.64 -4.16
C ASN A 146 7.98 4.74 -4.34
N LEU A 147 9.12 4.40 -4.92
CA LEU A 147 10.24 5.30 -5.18
C LEU A 147 10.13 5.86 -6.60
N MET A 148 9.96 7.16 -6.72
CA MET A 148 9.98 7.85 -8.00
C MET A 148 11.27 8.66 -8.12
N GLY A 149 12.03 8.44 -9.20
CA GLY A 149 13.27 9.18 -9.37
C GLY A 149 14.17 8.68 -10.50
N ILE A 150 15.40 9.18 -10.51
CA ILE A 150 16.42 8.85 -11.52
C ILE A 150 17.72 8.51 -10.81
N ILE A 151 18.33 7.38 -11.19
CA ILE A 151 19.67 7.01 -10.78
C ILE A 151 20.65 7.65 -11.77
N GLY A 152 21.55 8.50 -11.28
CA GLY A 152 22.45 9.29 -12.09
C GLY A 152 23.63 9.86 -11.29
N PRO A 153 24.12 11.05 -11.63
CA PRO A 153 25.14 11.72 -10.83
C PRO A 153 24.68 12.03 -9.41
N GLU A 154 25.61 12.33 -8.51
CA GLU A 154 25.29 12.74 -7.14
C GLU A 154 24.36 13.94 -7.09
N ASN A 155 23.36 13.87 -6.21
CA ASN A 155 22.33 14.89 -6.05
C ASN A 155 21.90 14.96 -4.58
N SER A 156 21.51 16.16 -4.13
CA SER A 156 20.99 16.36 -2.77
C SER A 156 19.53 15.98 -2.60
N THR A 157 18.78 15.85 -3.69
CA THR A 157 17.36 15.46 -3.65
C THR A 157 17.26 13.96 -3.47
N PRO A 158 16.48 13.46 -2.51
CA PRO A 158 16.29 12.03 -2.33
C PRO A 158 15.79 11.34 -3.60
N PHE A 159 16.34 10.17 -3.87
CA PHE A 159 16.04 9.33 -5.05
C PHE A 159 16.29 10.01 -6.41
N GLN A 160 17.22 10.98 -6.45
CA GLN A 160 17.69 11.65 -7.67
C GLN A 160 19.23 11.60 -7.80
N GLY A 161 19.88 10.63 -7.18
CA GLY A 161 21.32 10.63 -7.01
C GLY A 161 22.03 9.39 -7.56
N SER A 162 23.25 9.19 -7.09
CA SER A 162 24.10 8.05 -7.49
C SER A 162 23.56 6.72 -6.93
N VAL A 163 24.03 5.62 -7.51
CA VAL A 163 23.75 4.25 -7.02
C VAL A 163 23.98 4.14 -5.51
N ARG A 164 25.09 4.74 -5.02
CA ARG A 164 25.42 4.74 -3.60
C ARG A 164 24.38 5.47 -2.76
N GLN A 165 23.99 6.68 -3.18
CA GLN A 165 23.00 7.48 -2.46
C GLN A 165 21.63 6.76 -2.41
N TRP A 166 21.22 6.13 -3.51
CA TRP A 166 20.00 5.32 -3.53
C TRP A 166 20.07 4.14 -2.56
N ALA A 167 21.19 3.41 -2.55
CA ALA A 167 21.39 2.28 -1.65
C ALA A 167 21.37 2.71 -0.18
N ASP A 168 22.04 3.81 0.15
CA ASP A 168 22.09 4.38 1.51
C ASP A 168 20.69 4.83 1.96
N GLN A 169 19.90 5.48 1.09
CA GLN A 169 18.53 5.89 1.38
C GLN A 169 17.58 4.70 1.57
N ILE A 170 17.70 3.65 0.76
CA ILE A 170 16.94 2.41 0.93
C ILE A 170 17.31 1.74 2.25
N THR A 171 18.59 1.66 2.57
CA THR A 171 19.09 1.11 3.84
C THR A 171 18.50 1.87 5.03
N THR A 172 18.56 3.21 5.02
CA THR A 172 17.94 4.06 6.04
C THR A 172 16.43 3.82 6.15
N ALA A 173 15.73 3.72 5.00
CA ALA A 173 14.29 3.43 5.02
C ALA A 173 13.97 2.09 5.70
N VAL A 174 14.83 1.08 5.54
CA VAL A 174 14.67 -0.23 6.18
C VAL A 174 15.04 -0.17 7.66
N THR A 175 16.22 0.35 7.99
CA THR A 175 16.78 0.28 9.35
C THR A 175 16.09 1.25 10.31
N ASP A 176 15.85 2.47 9.87
CA ASP A 176 15.39 3.57 10.74
C ASP A 176 13.87 3.75 10.67
N HIS A 177 13.25 3.39 9.53
CA HIS A 177 11.81 3.58 9.32
C HIS A 177 11.04 2.27 9.16
N GLY A 178 11.70 1.10 9.20
CA GLY A 178 11.03 -0.20 9.17
C GLY A 178 10.28 -0.50 7.88
N MET A 179 10.66 0.14 6.76
CA MET A 179 10.14 -0.24 5.44
C MET A 179 10.62 -1.66 5.09
N ASN A 180 9.78 -2.45 4.45
CA ASN A 180 10.08 -3.85 4.16
C ASN A 180 9.82 -4.23 2.69
N GLY A 181 9.61 -3.25 1.83
CA GLY A 181 9.49 -3.40 0.39
C GLY A 181 9.59 -2.08 -0.34
N PHE A 182 9.97 -2.16 -1.62
CA PHE A 182 10.11 -0.99 -2.49
C PHE A 182 9.60 -1.32 -3.89
N VAL A 183 8.98 -0.32 -4.52
CA VAL A 183 8.60 -0.36 -5.94
C VAL A 183 9.25 0.83 -6.62
N TYR A 184 10.11 0.59 -7.60
CA TYR A 184 10.78 1.65 -8.33
C TYR A 184 10.00 2.06 -9.57
N TRP A 185 9.78 3.37 -9.70
CA TRP A 185 9.16 4.03 -10.85
C TRP A 185 10.18 4.99 -11.46
N PRO A 186 10.92 4.57 -12.49
CA PRO A 186 11.84 5.46 -13.18
C PRO A 186 11.10 6.65 -13.80
N ALA A 187 11.67 7.84 -13.68
CA ALA A 187 11.10 9.04 -14.29
C ALA A 187 11.47 9.18 -15.77
N ASP A 188 12.56 8.53 -16.22
CA ASP A 188 13.06 8.53 -17.60
C ASP A 188 13.86 7.26 -17.85
N ASP A 189 14.22 6.95 -19.13
CA ASP A 189 15.06 5.82 -19.56
C ASP A 189 14.77 4.50 -18.80
N HIS A 190 13.49 4.11 -18.79
CA HIS A 190 12.92 3.09 -17.91
C HIS A 190 13.73 1.79 -17.92
N GLN A 191 14.13 1.30 -19.10
CA GLN A 191 14.86 0.02 -19.18
C GLN A 191 16.20 0.09 -18.46
N ARG A 192 17.03 1.08 -18.81
CA ARG A 192 18.34 1.27 -18.19
C ARG A 192 18.23 1.51 -16.68
N GLN A 193 17.27 2.33 -16.28
CA GLN A 193 17.05 2.67 -14.86
C GLN A 193 16.64 1.43 -14.04
N ILE A 194 15.77 0.57 -14.57
CA ILE A 194 15.38 -0.68 -13.92
C ILE A 194 16.60 -1.63 -13.84
N ASP A 195 17.38 -1.73 -14.89
CA ASP A 195 18.58 -2.58 -14.91
C ASP A 195 19.62 -2.12 -13.87
N VAL A 196 19.90 -0.83 -13.80
CA VAL A 196 20.81 -0.25 -12.79
C VAL A 196 20.26 -0.46 -11.38
N PHE A 197 18.97 -0.23 -11.18
CA PHE A 197 18.34 -0.45 -9.88
C PHE A 197 18.49 -1.91 -9.43
N ALA A 198 18.15 -2.86 -10.30
CA ALA A 198 18.16 -4.27 -9.97
C ALA A 198 19.58 -4.84 -9.77
N HIS A 199 20.55 -4.41 -10.56
CA HIS A 199 21.88 -5.02 -10.58
C HIS A 199 22.94 -4.27 -9.79
N GLU A 200 22.70 -2.99 -9.45
CA GLU A 200 23.66 -2.16 -8.72
C GLU A 200 23.09 -1.66 -7.38
N VAL A 201 21.93 -1.00 -7.38
CA VAL A 201 21.36 -0.41 -6.16
C VAL A 201 20.91 -1.49 -5.16
N VAL A 202 20.10 -2.44 -5.63
CA VAL A 202 19.55 -3.50 -4.74
C VAL A 202 20.63 -4.35 -4.10
N PRO A 203 21.64 -4.86 -4.83
CA PRO A 203 22.72 -5.62 -4.21
C PRO A 203 23.52 -4.81 -3.19
N LEU A 204 23.80 -3.53 -3.48
CA LEU A 204 24.53 -2.65 -2.57
C LEU A 204 23.74 -2.39 -1.28
N ALA A 205 22.46 -2.11 -1.39
CA ALA A 205 21.58 -1.94 -0.22
C ALA A 205 21.47 -3.24 0.60
N CYS A 206 21.34 -4.40 -0.06
CA CYS A 206 21.28 -5.69 0.63
C CYS A 206 22.56 -6.02 1.40
N GLN A 207 23.75 -5.63 0.90
CA GLN A 207 25.02 -5.81 1.61
C GLN A 207 25.13 -4.98 2.88
N ALA A 208 24.48 -3.81 2.92
CA ALA A 208 24.49 -2.91 4.07
C ALA A 208 23.44 -3.29 5.14
N LEU A 209 22.46 -4.13 4.80
CA LEU A 209 21.43 -4.56 5.73
C LEU A 209 21.91 -5.74 6.60
N PRO A 210 21.51 -5.80 7.90
CA PRO A 210 21.83 -6.95 8.74
C PRO A 210 21.23 -8.23 8.16
N THR A 211 22.01 -9.28 8.14
CA THR A 211 21.56 -10.65 7.76
C THR A 211 20.45 -11.08 8.73
N ARG A 212 19.28 -11.40 8.22
CA ARG A 212 18.16 -11.91 9.02
C ARG A 212 18.34 -13.39 9.33
#